data_174e87e02ae647ecc4f0891defa07334
#
_entry.id   174e87e02ae647ecc4f0891defa07334
#
_cell.length_a   1.000
_cell.length_b   1.000
_cell.length_c   1.000
_cell.angle_alpha   90.00
_cell.angle_beta   90.00
_cell.angle_gamma   90.00
#
_symmetry.space_group_name_H-M   'P 1'
#
loop_
_entity.id
_entity.type
_entity.pdbx_description
1 polymer ?
#
loop_
_entity_poly.entity_id
_entity_poly.type
_entity_poly.pdbx_seq_one_letter_code
_entity_poly.pdbx_strand_id
1 'polypeptide(L)'
;NCDKQYIGGTIHYISAMILAEEITNRSDNFTAEASENGAAYDVYIKDKFGDIVATVEVKTTQDKNWVSGREKVGYHMLVSHSKELNFFVNVCYLEAGAWEIIPGVGSFILKPKNVGKAIANGAFNHNYAGDIFEDGGDFVVQRSKIN
;
A
#
# COMPACT_ATOMS: atom_id res chain seq x y z
N ASN A 1 19.02 -3.17 -12.69
CA ASN A 1 19.41 -4.40 -13.35
C ASN A 1 18.30 -5.46 -13.18
N CYS A 2 18.44 -6.57 -13.89
CA CYS A 2 17.42 -7.63 -13.91
C CYS A 2 17.15 -8.24 -12.53
N ASP A 3 18.20 -8.43 -11.73
CA ASP A 3 18.08 -9.03 -10.41
C ASP A 3 17.28 -8.15 -9.45
N LYS A 4 17.53 -6.84 -9.47
CA LYS A 4 16.81 -5.89 -8.65
C LYS A 4 15.31 -5.85 -9.03
N GLN A 5 15.00 -5.85 -10.32
CA GLN A 5 13.63 -5.85 -10.81
C GLN A 5 12.90 -7.15 -10.46
N TYR A 6 13.58 -8.28 -10.61
CA TYR A 6 13.00 -9.59 -10.28
C TYR A 6 12.67 -9.67 -8.78
N ILE A 7 13.60 -9.27 -7.91
CA ILE A 7 13.39 -9.28 -6.46
C ILE A 7 12.24 -8.34 -6.08
N GLY A 8 12.22 -7.13 -6.63
CA GLY A 8 11.16 -6.15 -6.38
C GLY A 8 9.79 -6.65 -6.80
N GLY A 9 9.67 -7.31 -7.95
CA GLY A 9 8.43 -7.89 -8.43
C GLY A 9 7.93 -9.03 -7.55
N THR A 10 8.83 -9.87 -7.06
CA THR A 10 8.50 -10.96 -6.14
C THR A 10 8.02 -10.42 -4.80
N ILE A 11 8.71 -9.44 -4.23
CA ILE A 11 8.34 -8.80 -2.97
C ILE A 11 6.99 -8.11 -3.10
N HIS A 12 6.74 -7.42 -4.20
CA HIS A 12 5.47 -6.77 -4.48
C HIS A 12 4.31 -7.78 -4.45
N TYR A 13 4.46 -8.87 -5.19
CA TYR A 13 3.43 -9.91 -5.28
C TYR A 13 3.17 -10.58 -3.93
N ILE A 14 4.22 -10.97 -3.23
CA ILE A 14 4.11 -11.60 -1.91
C ILE A 14 3.47 -10.62 -0.91
N SER A 15 3.86 -9.36 -0.94
CA SER A 15 3.32 -8.33 -0.05
C SER A 15 1.81 -8.17 -0.26
N ALA A 16 1.36 -8.14 -1.51
CA ALA A 16 -0.07 -8.05 -1.82
C ALA A 16 -0.83 -9.28 -1.28
N MET A 17 -0.27 -10.47 -1.47
CA MET A 17 -0.90 -11.70 -0.98
C MET A 17 -0.97 -11.73 0.54
N ILE A 18 0.10 -11.35 1.23
CA ILE A 18 0.14 -11.34 2.70
C ILE A 18 -0.90 -10.35 3.24
N LEU A 19 -0.97 -9.15 2.66
CA LEU A 19 -1.95 -8.15 3.08
C LEU A 19 -3.38 -8.66 2.89
N ALA A 20 -3.68 -9.24 1.74
CA ALA A 20 -5.00 -9.78 1.45
C ALA A 20 -5.38 -10.90 2.44
N GLU A 21 -4.45 -11.80 2.73
CA GLU A 21 -4.66 -12.88 3.67
C GLU A 21 -4.88 -12.38 5.09
N GLU A 22 -4.08 -11.40 5.54
CA GLU A 22 -4.24 -10.79 6.87
C GLU A 22 -5.61 -10.13 7.03
N ILE A 23 -6.05 -9.36 6.04
CA ILE A 23 -7.36 -8.72 6.09
C ILE A 23 -8.46 -9.78 6.19
N THR A 24 -8.40 -10.80 5.34
CA THR A 24 -9.42 -11.86 5.30
C THR A 24 -9.47 -12.65 6.60
N ASN A 25 -8.31 -12.98 7.16
CA ASN A 25 -8.24 -13.82 8.36
C ASN A 25 -8.62 -13.08 9.64
N ARG A 26 -8.43 -11.76 9.67
CA ARG A 26 -8.63 -10.98 10.90
C ARG A 26 -9.93 -10.20 10.93
N SER A 27 -10.54 -9.95 9.78
CA SER A 27 -11.79 -9.19 9.74
C SER A 27 -12.99 -10.12 9.70
N ASP A 28 -14.03 -9.77 10.48
CA ASP A 28 -15.32 -10.45 10.43
C ASP A 28 -16.23 -9.88 9.33
N ASN A 29 -15.89 -8.70 8.80
CA ASN A 29 -16.76 -7.93 7.91
C ASN A 29 -16.23 -7.82 6.49
N PHE A 30 -14.94 -8.10 6.28
CA PHE A 30 -14.30 -7.91 4.99
C PHE A 30 -13.49 -9.13 4.57
N THR A 31 -13.39 -9.31 3.27
CA THR A 31 -12.43 -10.21 2.66
C THR A 31 -11.56 -9.40 1.71
N ALA A 32 -10.38 -9.90 1.41
CA ALA A 32 -9.50 -9.23 0.46
C ALA A 32 -8.83 -10.26 -0.43
N GLU A 33 -8.48 -9.83 -1.62
CA GLU A 33 -7.75 -10.68 -2.56
C GLU A 33 -6.71 -9.85 -3.30
N ALA A 34 -5.56 -10.47 -3.55
CA ALA A 34 -4.53 -9.89 -4.40
C ALA A 34 -5.00 -9.96 -5.84
N SER A 35 -4.80 -8.86 -6.57
CA SER A 35 -5.18 -8.81 -7.98
C SER A 35 -4.20 -9.58 -8.85
N GLU A 36 -4.71 -10.04 -9.98
CA GLU A 36 -3.87 -10.64 -11.01
C GLU A 36 -3.08 -9.57 -11.76
N ASN A 37 -2.05 -10.01 -12.49
CA ASN A 37 -1.24 -9.13 -13.32
C ASN A 37 -2.11 -8.30 -14.28
N GLY A 38 -1.82 -7.00 -14.36
CA GLY A 38 -2.51 -6.09 -15.24
C GLY A 38 -3.74 -5.43 -14.64
N ALA A 39 -4.12 -5.78 -13.43
CA ALA A 39 -5.23 -5.10 -12.75
C ALA A 39 -4.81 -3.69 -12.30
N ALA A 40 -5.80 -2.83 -12.09
CA ALA A 40 -5.55 -1.43 -11.75
C ALA A 40 -4.97 -1.24 -10.35
N TYR A 41 -5.29 -2.14 -9.43
CA TYR A 41 -4.83 -2.09 -8.04
C TYR A 41 -4.35 -3.47 -7.60
N ASP A 42 -3.56 -3.49 -6.54
CA ASP A 42 -2.88 -4.71 -6.12
C ASP A 42 -3.69 -5.56 -5.15
N VAL A 43 -4.51 -4.92 -4.30
CA VAL A 43 -5.40 -5.61 -3.36
C VAL A 43 -6.79 -4.99 -3.43
N TYR A 44 -7.79 -5.85 -3.50
CA TYR A 44 -9.20 -5.44 -3.44
C TYR A 44 -9.81 -5.91 -2.14
N ILE A 45 -10.50 -5.02 -1.44
CA ILE A 45 -11.19 -5.31 -0.19
C ILE A 45 -12.68 -5.31 -0.48
N LYS A 46 -13.35 -6.41 -0.10
CA LYS A 46 -14.78 -6.60 -0.36
C LYS A 46 -15.55 -6.73 0.95
N ASP A 47 -16.78 -6.26 0.93
CA ASP A 47 -17.70 -6.44 2.04
C ASP A 47 -18.38 -7.82 1.99
N LYS A 48 -19.34 -8.04 2.91
CA LYS A 48 -20.07 -9.31 3.00
C LYS A 48 -20.92 -9.61 1.76
N PHE A 49 -21.24 -8.60 0.98
CA PHE A 49 -22.07 -8.73 -0.22
C PHE A 49 -21.23 -8.92 -1.48
N GLY A 50 -19.91 -8.93 -1.35
CA GLY A 50 -18.99 -9.06 -2.48
C GLY A 50 -18.68 -7.76 -3.20
N ASP A 51 -19.15 -6.63 -2.67
CA ASP A 51 -18.86 -5.32 -3.26
C ASP A 51 -17.48 -4.83 -2.85
N ILE A 52 -16.75 -4.25 -3.79
CA ILE A 52 -15.44 -3.66 -3.52
C ILE A 52 -15.65 -2.36 -2.73
N VAL A 53 -15.14 -2.31 -1.52
CA VAL A 53 -15.24 -1.13 -0.64
C VAL A 53 -13.94 -0.34 -0.56
N ALA A 54 -12.82 -0.97 -0.88
CA ALA A 54 -11.52 -0.30 -0.90
C ALA A 54 -10.56 -1.06 -1.78
N THR A 55 -9.52 -0.36 -2.21
CA THR A 55 -8.38 -0.93 -2.94
C THR A 55 -7.10 -0.45 -2.29
N VAL A 56 -6.06 -1.25 -2.37
CA VAL A 56 -4.74 -0.89 -1.84
C VAL A 56 -3.72 -1.03 -2.95
N GLU A 57 -2.94 0.02 -3.13
CA GLU A 57 -1.79 0.02 -4.03
C GLU A 57 -0.57 -0.43 -3.25
N VAL A 58 0.12 -1.45 -3.74
CA VAL A 58 1.38 -1.91 -3.14
C VAL A 58 2.54 -1.30 -3.91
N LYS A 59 3.45 -0.65 -3.21
CA LYS A 59 4.66 -0.07 -3.80
C LYS A 59 5.88 -0.60 -3.05
N THR A 60 6.87 -1.04 -3.80
CA THR A 60 8.12 -1.55 -3.23
C THR A 60 9.30 -0.74 -3.72
N THR A 61 10.32 -0.63 -2.88
CA THR A 61 11.58 -0.01 -3.27
C THR A 61 12.73 -0.67 -2.54
N GLN A 62 13.86 -0.77 -3.20
CA GLN A 62 15.13 -1.14 -2.57
C GLN A 62 15.89 0.11 -2.08
N ASP A 63 15.43 1.27 -2.49
CA ASP A 63 15.98 2.57 -2.07
C ASP A 63 15.10 3.17 -0.96
N LYS A 64 15.34 4.42 -0.64
CA LYS A 64 14.56 5.15 0.39
C LYS A 64 13.26 5.74 -0.15
N ASN A 65 13.14 5.89 -1.46
CA ASN A 65 12.03 6.58 -2.10
C ASN A 65 11.28 5.65 -3.03
N TRP A 66 9.98 5.86 -3.14
CA TRP A 66 9.14 5.14 -4.10
C TRP A 66 8.94 6.01 -5.34
N VAL A 67 8.89 5.39 -6.50
CA VAL A 67 8.71 6.07 -7.79
C VAL A 67 7.49 5.50 -8.50
N SER A 68 6.73 6.38 -9.14
CA SER A 68 5.55 5.99 -9.91
C SER A 68 5.48 6.81 -11.20
N GLY A 69 4.94 6.20 -12.26
CA GLY A 69 4.69 6.90 -13.51
C GLY A 69 3.57 7.93 -13.42
N ARG A 70 2.76 7.87 -12.37
CA ARG A 70 1.67 8.82 -12.14
C ARG A 70 1.44 9.00 -10.64
N GLU A 71 0.84 10.12 -10.28
CA GLU A 71 0.42 10.36 -8.91
C GLU A 71 -0.72 9.41 -8.55
N LYS A 72 -0.57 8.71 -7.43
CA LYS A 72 -1.60 7.80 -6.94
C LYS A 72 -2.13 8.26 -5.60
N VAL A 73 -3.44 8.33 -5.51
CA VAL A 73 -4.17 8.72 -4.29
C VAL A 73 -4.90 7.49 -3.75
N GLY A 74 -4.93 7.33 -2.44
CA GLY A 74 -5.66 6.25 -1.80
C GLY A 74 -4.82 5.45 -0.82
N TYR A 75 -5.30 4.28 -0.48
CA TYR A 75 -4.59 3.38 0.41
C TYR A 75 -3.37 2.78 -0.27
N HIS A 76 -2.27 2.79 0.47
CA HIS A 76 -0.99 2.26 0.00
C HIS A 76 -0.39 1.34 1.04
N MET A 77 0.21 0.26 0.58
CA MET A 77 1.15 -0.53 1.35
C MET A 77 2.55 -0.23 0.80
N LEU A 78 3.34 0.49 1.57
CA LEU A 78 4.66 0.95 1.15
C LEU A 78 5.71 0.04 1.78
N VAL A 79 6.42 -0.67 0.94
CA VAL A 79 7.45 -1.63 1.34
C VAL A 79 8.81 -1.13 0.89
N SER A 80 9.74 -0.96 1.82
CA SER A 80 11.14 -0.76 1.47
C SER A 80 11.95 -1.94 2.00
N HIS A 81 12.94 -2.34 1.24
CA HIS A 81 13.79 -3.47 1.61
C HIS A 81 15.24 -3.17 1.29
N SER A 82 16.13 -3.70 2.12
CA SER A 82 17.57 -3.61 1.89
C SER A 82 18.05 -4.78 1.05
N LYS A 83 19.33 -4.73 0.66
CA LYS A 83 19.98 -5.86 -0.01
C LYS A 83 19.99 -7.12 0.86
N GLU A 84 20.03 -6.95 2.17
CA GLU A 84 20.00 -8.04 3.15
C GLU A 84 18.57 -8.50 3.48
N LEU A 85 17.58 -7.99 2.74
CA LEU A 85 16.16 -8.31 2.91
C LEU A 85 15.60 -7.94 4.29
N ASN A 86 16.07 -6.84 4.85
CA ASN A 86 15.39 -6.18 5.97
C ASN A 86 14.29 -5.30 5.42
N PHE A 87 13.11 -5.40 6.01
CA PHE A 87 11.90 -4.76 5.48
C PHE A 87 11.38 -3.69 6.42
N PHE A 88 10.87 -2.60 5.82
CA PHE A 88 10.01 -1.63 6.47
C PHE A 88 8.69 -1.58 5.71
N VAL A 89 7.58 -1.64 6.43
CA VAL A 89 6.25 -1.66 5.83
C VAL A 89 5.36 -0.64 6.53
N ASN A 90 4.70 0.21 5.75
CA ASN A 90 3.67 1.12 6.23
C ASN A 90 2.41 0.97 5.38
N VAL A 91 1.27 0.93 6.05
CA VAL A 91 -0.02 1.03 5.37
C VAL A 91 -0.62 2.38 5.73
N CYS A 92 -0.89 3.19 4.72
CA CYS A 92 -1.38 4.55 4.94
C CYS A 92 -2.28 5.00 3.78
N TYR A 93 -3.02 6.08 4.02
CA TYR A 93 -3.77 6.76 2.97
C TYR A 93 -2.97 7.97 2.49
N LEU A 94 -2.71 8.04 1.20
CA LEU A 94 -2.01 9.15 0.57
C LEU A 94 -3.01 10.06 -0.17
N GLU A 95 -2.99 11.33 0.18
CA GLU A 95 -3.82 12.36 -0.46
C GLU A 95 -3.09 12.98 -1.65
N ALA A 96 -3.81 13.78 -2.43
CA ALA A 96 -3.21 14.55 -3.52
C ALA A 96 -2.07 15.43 -3.00
N GLY A 97 -0.97 15.47 -3.74
CA GLY A 97 0.21 16.23 -3.36
C GLY A 97 1.24 15.48 -2.52
N ALA A 98 0.94 14.25 -2.09
CA ALA A 98 1.93 13.43 -1.38
C ALA A 98 3.12 13.06 -2.28
N TRP A 99 2.83 12.76 -3.53
CA TRP A 99 3.85 12.51 -4.54
C TRP A 99 4.38 13.83 -5.10
N GLU A 100 5.70 13.91 -5.24
CA GLU A 100 6.35 15.06 -5.86
C GLU A 100 6.73 14.72 -7.30
N ILE A 101 6.56 15.67 -8.21
CA ILE A 101 6.98 15.48 -9.60
C ILE A 101 8.51 15.51 -9.68
N ILE A 102 9.08 14.62 -10.50
CA ILE A 102 10.51 14.66 -10.80
C ILE A 102 10.72 15.58 -12.00
N PRO A 103 11.40 16.73 -11.85
CA PRO A 103 11.56 17.68 -12.94
C PRO A 103 12.19 17.05 -14.18
N GLY A 104 11.60 17.29 -15.34
CA GLY A 104 12.13 16.85 -16.62
C GLY A 104 11.95 15.37 -16.95
N VAL A 105 11.39 14.58 -16.04
CA VAL A 105 11.23 13.13 -16.21
C VAL A 105 9.78 12.73 -16.45
N GLY A 106 8.83 13.47 -15.88
CA GLY A 106 7.40 13.13 -15.98
C GLY A 106 6.95 12.01 -15.05
N SER A 107 7.81 11.58 -14.14
CA SER A 107 7.50 10.61 -13.09
C SER A 107 7.34 11.31 -11.76
N PHE A 108 6.83 10.58 -10.77
CA PHE A 108 6.59 11.07 -9.42
C PHE A 108 7.42 10.29 -8.42
N ILE A 109 7.81 10.97 -7.36
CA ILE A 109 8.57 10.39 -6.25
C ILE A 109 7.82 10.60 -4.94
N LEU A 110 7.79 9.55 -4.12
CA LEU A 110 7.26 9.61 -2.76
C LEU A 110 8.43 9.44 -1.81
N LYS A 111 8.66 10.45 -0.98
CA LYS A 111 9.75 10.45 -0.01
C LYS A 111 9.24 10.09 1.37
N PRO A 112 10.08 9.50 2.24
CA PRO A 112 9.68 9.17 3.61
C PRO A 112 9.07 10.34 4.38
N LYS A 113 9.57 11.56 4.17
CA LYS A 113 9.02 12.75 4.82
C LYS A 113 7.55 13.00 4.44
N ASN A 114 7.16 12.67 3.21
CA ASN A 114 5.79 12.85 2.73
C ASN A 114 4.86 11.82 3.37
N VAL A 115 5.36 10.60 3.54
CA VAL A 115 4.65 9.54 4.28
C VAL A 115 4.47 9.97 5.73
N GLY A 116 5.51 10.48 6.36
CA GLY A 116 5.45 11.00 7.74
C GLY A 116 4.43 12.11 7.90
N LYS A 117 4.33 13.04 6.93
CA LYS A 117 3.30 14.09 6.95
C LYS A 117 1.89 13.51 6.83
N ALA A 118 1.69 12.54 5.93
CA ALA A 118 0.40 11.91 5.78
C ALA A 118 -0.04 11.25 7.09
N ILE A 119 0.86 10.55 7.74
CA ILE A 119 0.63 9.91 9.03
C ILE A 119 0.28 10.95 10.10
N ALA A 120 1.08 12.01 10.22
CA ALA A 120 0.86 13.10 11.19
C ALA A 120 -0.49 13.81 10.97
N ASN A 121 -0.97 13.84 9.74
CA ASN A 121 -2.27 14.42 9.40
C ASN A 121 -3.45 13.45 9.58
N GLY A 122 -3.22 12.33 10.26
CA GLY A 122 -4.28 11.38 10.57
C GLY A 122 -4.57 10.36 9.48
N ALA A 123 -3.68 10.19 8.52
CA ALA A 123 -3.80 9.09 7.59
C ALA A 123 -3.74 7.77 8.35
N PHE A 124 -4.53 6.82 7.90
CA PHE A 124 -4.51 5.46 8.43
C PHE A 124 -3.09 4.92 8.32
N ASN A 125 -2.50 4.64 9.45
CA ASN A 125 -1.11 4.21 9.49
C ASN A 125 -0.97 3.04 10.45
N HIS A 126 -0.58 1.93 9.88
CA HIS A 126 -0.15 0.79 10.66
C HIS A 126 1.17 0.30 10.10
N ASN A 127 2.13 0.07 10.98
CA ASN A 127 3.26 -0.75 10.61
C ASN A 127 2.73 -2.14 10.30
N TYR A 128 3.28 -2.77 9.32
CA TYR A 128 2.89 -4.12 8.98
C TYR A 128 2.94 -5.01 10.23
N ALA A 129 2.73 -6.07 10.39
CA ALA A 129 2.59 -6.98 11.51
C ALA A 129 1.12 -7.15 11.94
N GLY A 130 0.24 -6.87 11.02
CA GLY A 130 -1.16 -7.13 11.24
C GLY A 130 -1.95 -6.02 11.91
N ASP A 131 -1.34 -4.83 12.05
CA ASP A 131 -2.00 -3.68 12.69
C ASP A 131 -2.83 -2.85 11.69
N ILE A 132 -3.47 -3.47 10.73
CA ILE A 132 -4.39 -2.80 9.81
C ILE A 132 -5.83 -2.78 10.32
N PHE A 133 -6.04 -3.30 11.53
CA PHE A 133 -7.36 -3.40 12.14
C PHE A 133 -7.43 -2.54 13.40
N GLU A 134 -8.57 -1.91 13.61
CA GLU A 134 -8.89 -1.15 14.81
C GLU A 134 -9.89 -1.91 15.68
N ASP A 135 -9.97 -1.49 16.95
CA ASP A 135 -11.06 -1.84 17.87
C ASP A 135 -11.46 -3.32 17.86
N GLY A 136 -10.53 -4.18 18.21
CA GLY A 136 -10.80 -5.61 18.31
C GLY A 136 -10.52 -6.39 17.03
N GLY A 137 -9.90 -5.75 16.04
CA GLY A 137 -9.35 -6.45 14.89
C GLY A 137 -10.09 -6.27 13.57
N ASP A 138 -11.09 -5.41 13.51
CA ASP A 138 -11.75 -5.11 12.23
C ASP A 138 -10.96 -4.09 11.43
N PHE A 139 -10.95 -4.28 10.12
CA PHE A 139 -10.37 -3.31 9.21
C PHE A 139 -11.29 -2.09 9.09
N VAL A 140 -10.76 -0.93 9.42
CA VAL A 140 -11.51 0.31 9.36
C VAL A 140 -11.24 1.03 8.06
N VAL A 141 -12.28 1.22 7.28
CA VAL A 141 -12.22 1.96 6.02
C VAL A 141 -12.58 3.42 6.32
N GLN A 142 -11.67 4.34 6.04
CA GLN A 142 -11.93 5.77 6.20
C GLN A 142 -12.75 6.27 5.02
N ARG A 143 -14.07 6.18 5.14
CA ARG A 143 -15.00 6.48 4.04
C ARG A 143 -14.84 7.87 3.46
N SER A 144 -14.53 8.86 4.30
CA SER A 144 -14.31 10.23 3.84
C SER A 144 -13.13 10.37 2.90
N LYS A 145 -12.24 9.38 2.84
CA LYS A 145 -11.05 9.39 2.00
C LYS A 145 -11.15 8.45 0.81
N ILE A 146 -12.16 7.62 0.77
CA ILE A 146 -12.39 6.66 -0.30
C ILE A 146 -13.36 7.21 -1.35
N ASN A 147 -14.29 8.02 -0.90
CA ASN A 147 -15.28 8.62 -1.82
C ASN A 147 -14.63 9.72 -2.69
#